data_5fcee4582b12c080697668bd1f4e4b93
#
_entry.id   5fcee4582b12c080697668bd1f4e4b93
#
_cell.length_a   1.000
_cell.length_b   1.000
_cell.length_c   1.000
_cell.angle_alpha   90.00
_cell.angle_beta   90.00
_cell.angle_gamma   90.00
#
_symmetry.space_group_name_H-M   'P 1'
#
loop_
_entity.id
_entity.type
_entity.pdbx_description
1 polymer ?
#
loop_
_entity_poly.entity_id
_entity_poly.type
_entity_poly.pdbx_seq_one_letter_code
_entity_poly.pdbx_strand_id
1 'polypeptide(L)'
;MIRGAFPGAIKGPRPFLPPQGEALLSSLTLLIEEGYHQIMRRPPIPGLVMADGWLQPYSRQIRDRQRLFDLKMKRINQRAGSLEEYARGYRYYGFNRDAETGAWTYREWAPAARRVSLIGDFNGWNRESHPLERNERGVWEITLPPDALAHGQKVKVHVVGADGTGRDRIPAWITRTVQDPTTYDFAGEIWMPEHPYEWRNNGFDPSRVEVPFVYEAHVGMGG
;
A
#
# COMPACT_ATOMS: atom_id res chain seq x y z
N MET A 1 28.53 32.09 -32.04
CA MET A 1 29.20 30.78 -32.16
C MET A 1 30.07 30.57 -30.93
N ILE A 2 29.56 29.91 -29.88
CA ILE A 2 30.35 29.44 -28.74
C ILE A 2 29.79 28.08 -28.40
N ARG A 3 30.58 27.02 -28.70
CA ARG A 3 30.31 25.66 -28.29
C ARG A 3 30.89 25.49 -26.88
N GLY A 4 30.06 25.26 -25.85
CA GLY A 4 30.47 24.86 -24.51
C GLY A 4 30.52 23.35 -24.42
N ALA A 5 31.70 22.80 -24.15
CA ALA A 5 31.94 21.39 -23.90
C ALA A 5 31.46 21.04 -22.48
N PHE A 6 30.75 19.94 -22.36
CA PHE A 6 30.41 19.33 -21.05
C PHE A 6 31.64 18.57 -20.50
N PRO A 7 32.01 18.76 -19.23
CA PRO A 7 33.10 17.98 -18.62
C PRO A 7 32.65 16.56 -18.29
N GLY A 8 33.59 15.64 -18.47
CA GLY A 8 33.44 14.19 -18.41
C GLY A 8 32.90 13.63 -17.11
N ALA A 9 32.19 12.54 -17.27
CA ALA A 9 31.70 11.70 -16.19
C ALA A 9 32.87 11.10 -15.38
N ILE A 10 32.89 11.36 -14.08
CA ILE A 10 33.81 10.74 -13.12
C ILE A 10 33.42 9.27 -13.00
N LYS A 11 34.24 8.37 -13.53
CA LYS A 11 34.13 6.92 -13.28
C LYS A 11 34.56 6.63 -11.85
N GLY A 12 33.64 6.51 -10.93
CA GLY A 12 33.86 5.92 -9.62
C GLY A 12 34.17 4.41 -9.72
N PRO A 13 34.88 3.82 -8.74
CA PRO A 13 35.17 2.39 -8.75
C PRO A 13 33.89 1.58 -8.72
N ARG A 14 33.78 0.58 -9.62
CA ARG A 14 32.64 -0.35 -9.64
C ARG A 14 32.63 -1.15 -8.33
N PRO A 15 31.46 -1.28 -7.66
CA PRO A 15 31.37 -2.17 -6.51
C PRO A 15 31.67 -3.61 -6.95
N PHE A 16 32.49 -4.30 -6.18
CA PHE A 16 32.77 -5.72 -6.37
C PHE A 16 31.53 -6.52 -6.03
N LEU A 17 30.90 -7.12 -7.03
CA LEU A 17 29.77 -8.04 -6.87
C LEU A 17 30.31 -9.47 -6.89
N PRO A 18 29.89 -10.34 -5.95
CA PRO A 18 30.26 -11.75 -5.99
C PRO A 18 29.67 -12.46 -7.22
N PRO A 19 30.23 -13.60 -7.68
CA PRO A 19 29.83 -14.28 -8.92
C PRO A 19 28.32 -14.61 -9.06
N GLN A 20 27.61 -14.75 -7.94
CA GLN A 20 26.14 -14.92 -7.90
C GLN A 20 25.37 -13.64 -8.27
N GLY A 21 25.98 -12.48 -8.12
CA GLY A 21 25.39 -11.19 -8.49
C GLY A 21 25.39 -10.95 -10.00
N GLU A 22 26.35 -11.47 -10.74
CA GLU A 22 26.40 -11.35 -12.20
C GLU A 22 25.36 -12.23 -12.88
N ALA A 23 25.08 -13.43 -12.37
CA ALA A 23 24.02 -14.29 -12.85
C ALA A 23 22.62 -13.69 -12.60
N LEU A 24 22.41 -13.03 -11.49
CA LEU A 24 21.19 -12.30 -11.17
C LEU A 24 21.01 -11.05 -12.05
N LEU A 25 22.08 -10.31 -12.33
CA LEU A 25 22.06 -9.15 -13.23
C LEU A 25 21.80 -9.57 -14.68
N SER A 26 22.40 -10.67 -15.15
CA SER A 26 22.14 -11.19 -16.51
C SER A 26 20.71 -11.71 -16.66
N SER A 27 20.15 -12.37 -15.65
CA SER A 27 18.73 -12.80 -15.63
C SER A 27 17.78 -11.63 -15.57
N LEU A 28 18.11 -10.56 -14.83
CA LEU A 28 17.33 -9.32 -14.80
C LEU A 28 17.40 -8.58 -16.15
N THR A 29 18.55 -8.55 -16.80
CA THR A 29 18.74 -7.93 -18.10
C THR A 29 17.97 -8.68 -19.18
N LEU A 30 18.01 -10.02 -19.20
CA LEU A 30 17.21 -10.86 -20.09
C LEU A 30 15.70 -10.67 -19.86
N LEU A 31 15.25 -10.60 -18.62
CA LEU A 31 13.84 -10.32 -18.30
C LEU A 31 13.41 -8.90 -18.71
N ILE A 32 14.32 -7.94 -18.65
CA ILE A 32 14.09 -6.58 -19.13
C ILE A 32 14.06 -6.55 -20.66
N GLU A 33 14.97 -7.27 -21.32
CA GLU A 33 15.01 -7.35 -22.79
C GLU A 33 13.83 -8.15 -23.37
N GLU A 34 13.44 -9.28 -22.79
CA GLU A 34 12.21 -10.00 -23.19
C GLU A 34 10.97 -9.15 -22.92
N GLY A 35 10.91 -8.46 -21.77
CA GLY A 35 9.90 -7.45 -21.49
C GLY A 35 9.89 -6.34 -22.56
N TYR A 36 11.06 -5.85 -22.96
CA TYR A 36 11.21 -4.80 -23.96
C TYR A 36 10.80 -5.26 -25.36
N HIS A 37 11.13 -6.49 -25.77
CA HIS A 37 10.72 -7.08 -27.05
C HIS A 37 9.22 -7.36 -27.13
N GLN A 38 8.58 -7.84 -26.05
CA GLN A 38 7.11 -7.91 -25.97
C GLN A 38 6.48 -6.51 -26.01
N ILE A 39 7.20 -5.52 -25.51
CA ILE A 39 6.83 -4.11 -25.49
C ILE A 39 6.81 -3.50 -26.91
N MET A 40 7.66 -3.94 -27.81
CA MET A 40 7.78 -3.38 -29.17
C MET A 40 6.79 -3.95 -30.19
N ARG A 41 6.08 -5.02 -29.91
CA ARG A 41 4.97 -5.45 -30.76
C ARG A 41 3.86 -4.40 -30.61
N ARG A 42 3.56 -3.71 -31.71
CA ARG A 42 2.43 -2.77 -31.75
C ARG A 42 1.15 -3.51 -31.41
N PRO A 43 0.53 -3.27 -30.26
CA PRO A 43 -0.75 -3.90 -29.96
C PRO A 43 -1.79 -3.44 -30.98
N PRO A 44 -2.84 -4.23 -31.23
CA PRO A 44 -3.91 -3.84 -32.15
C PRO A 44 -4.49 -2.49 -31.73
N ILE A 45 -5.03 -1.76 -32.70
CA ILE A 45 -5.70 -0.48 -32.44
C ILE A 45 -6.87 -0.76 -31.51
N PRO A 46 -6.98 -0.08 -30.35
CA PRO A 46 -8.10 -0.28 -29.43
C PRO A 46 -9.43 -0.05 -30.16
N GLY A 47 -10.42 -0.88 -29.90
CA GLY A 47 -11.76 -0.76 -30.48
C GLY A 47 -12.37 0.63 -30.30
N LEU A 48 -12.04 1.32 -29.20
CA LEU A 48 -12.42 2.69 -28.95
C LEU A 48 -11.94 3.67 -30.04
N VAL A 49 -10.68 3.53 -30.49
CA VAL A 49 -10.12 4.39 -31.55
C VAL A 49 -10.74 4.08 -32.93
N MET A 50 -11.19 2.83 -33.11
CA MET A 50 -11.91 2.43 -34.34
C MET A 50 -13.35 2.98 -34.35
N ALA A 51 -13.98 3.04 -33.18
CA ALA A 51 -15.35 3.52 -33.01
C ALA A 51 -15.45 5.06 -33.07
N ASP A 52 -14.39 5.78 -32.70
CA ASP A 52 -14.35 7.23 -32.67
C ASP A 52 -13.11 7.77 -33.41
N GLY A 53 -13.32 8.31 -34.60
CA GLY A 53 -12.27 8.87 -35.45
C GLY A 53 -11.51 10.05 -34.83
N TRP A 54 -12.12 10.79 -33.90
CA TRP A 54 -11.47 11.89 -33.17
C TRP A 54 -10.33 11.42 -32.26
N LEU A 55 -10.32 10.13 -31.93
CA LEU A 55 -9.27 9.51 -31.10
C LEU A 55 -8.06 9.07 -31.92
N GLN A 56 -8.11 9.11 -33.24
CA GLN A 56 -7.01 8.70 -34.13
C GLN A 56 -5.66 9.39 -33.78
N PRO A 57 -5.59 10.72 -33.58
CA PRO A 57 -4.35 11.40 -33.22
C PRO A 57 -3.76 10.90 -31.88
N TYR A 58 -4.58 10.35 -30.99
CA TYR A 58 -4.22 9.88 -29.66
C TYR A 58 -4.03 8.35 -29.56
N SER A 59 -4.09 7.67 -30.71
CA SER A 59 -4.04 6.21 -30.76
C SER A 59 -2.78 5.60 -30.12
N ARG A 60 -1.64 6.31 -30.17
CA ARG A 60 -0.41 5.88 -29.51
C ARG A 60 -0.55 5.95 -27.99
N GLN A 61 -1.01 7.07 -27.47
CA GLN A 61 -1.18 7.29 -26.02
C GLN A 61 -2.19 6.30 -25.42
N ILE A 62 -3.27 6.01 -26.15
CA ILE A 62 -4.30 5.04 -25.73
C ILE A 62 -3.69 3.64 -25.69
N ARG A 63 -2.93 3.23 -26.71
CA ARG A 63 -2.24 1.94 -26.70
C ARG A 63 -1.21 1.82 -25.58
N ASP A 64 -0.44 2.88 -25.34
CA ASP A 64 0.58 2.86 -24.27
C ASP A 64 -0.09 2.72 -22.89
N ARG A 65 -1.23 3.38 -22.66
CA ARG A 65 -2.04 3.21 -21.44
C ARG A 65 -2.56 1.79 -21.29
N GLN A 66 -3.18 1.24 -22.33
CA GLN A 66 -3.69 -0.12 -22.31
C GLN A 66 -2.59 -1.11 -21.95
N ARG A 67 -1.44 -0.98 -22.56
CA ARG A 67 -0.29 -1.81 -22.31
C ARG A 67 0.25 -1.69 -20.88
N LEU A 68 0.35 -0.47 -20.34
CA LEU A 68 0.75 -0.27 -18.94
C LEU A 68 -0.24 -0.94 -17.99
N PHE A 69 -1.53 -0.86 -18.31
CA PHE A 69 -2.58 -1.56 -17.57
C PHE A 69 -2.37 -3.08 -17.62
N ASP A 70 -2.18 -3.66 -18.81
CA ASP A 70 -2.00 -5.11 -18.99
C ASP A 70 -0.76 -5.61 -18.25
N LEU A 71 0.35 -4.86 -18.32
CA LEU A 71 1.58 -5.18 -17.58
C LEU A 71 1.35 -5.13 -16.07
N LYS A 72 0.60 -4.14 -15.57
CA LYS A 72 0.28 -4.02 -14.16
C LYS A 72 -0.59 -5.17 -13.70
N MET A 73 -1.64 -5.51 -14.46
CA MET A 73 -2.52 -6.64 -14.18
C MET A 73 -1.76 -7.97 -14.17
N LYS A 74 -0.87 -8.19 -15.16
CA LYS A 74 -0.02 -9.38 -15.17
C LYS A 74 0.83 -9.49 -13.89
N ARG A 75 1.45 -8.39 -13.44
CA ARG A 75 2.23 -8.38 -12.18
C ARG A 75 1.38 -8.65 -10.95
N ILE A 76 0.18 -8.07 -10.89
CA ILE A 76 -0.76 -8.29 -9.79
C ILE A 76 -1.14 -9.78 -9.74
N ASN A 77 -1.57 -10.36 -10.87
CA ASN A 77 -1.98 -11.75 -10.93
C ASN A 77 -0.83 -12.72 -10.59
N GLN A 78 0.40 -12.40 -11.00
CA GLN A 78 1.57 -13.22 -10.66
C GLN A 78 1.91 -13.17 -9.16
N ARG A 79 1.65 -12.06 -8.48
CA ARG A 79 2.04 -11.86 -7.07
C ARG A 79 0.94 -12.17 -6.07
N ALA A 80 -0.29 -11.88 -6.42
CA ALA A 80 -1.44 -11.97 -5.53
C ALA A 80 -2.52 -12.95 -6.02
N GLY A 81 -2.36 -13.54 -7.20
CA GLY A 81 -3.36 -14.43 -7.79
C GLY A 81 -4.47 -13.70 -8.54
N SER A 82 -4.96 -12.60 -8.02
CA SER A 82 -6.01 -11.77 -8.64
C SER A 82 -5.94 -10.31 -8.20
N LEU A 83 -6.64 -9.43 -8.90
CA LEU A 83 -6.82 -8.03 -8.48
C LEU A 83 -7.59 -7.95 -7.16
N GLU A 84 -8.57 -8.82 -6.97
CA GLU A 84 -9.34 -8.90 -5.73
C GLU A 84 -8.46 -9.23 -4.53
N GLU A 85 -7.62 -10.25 -4.62
CA GLU A 85 -6.68 -10.58 -3.54
C GLU A 85 -5.66 -9.46 -3.31
N TYR A 86 -5.19 -8.81 -4.37
CA TYR A 86 -4.31 -7.66 -4.26
C TYR A 86 -4.97 -6.49 -3.51
N ALA A 87 -6.27 -6.27 -3.73
CA ALA A 87 -7.04 -5.21 -3.08
C ALA A 87 -7.34 -5.48 -1.60
N ARG A 88 -7.16 -6.72 -1.12
CA ARG A 88 -7.37 -7.11 0.28
C ARG A 88 -6.22 -6.73 1.21
N GLY A 89 -5.57 -5.59 0.97
CA GLY A 89 -4.46 -5.10 1.79
C GLY A 89 -4.77 -5.00 3.28
N TYR A 90 -6.03 -4.81 3.65
CA TYR A 90 -6.51 -4.78 5.04
C TYR A 90 -6.30 -6.11 5.79
N ARG A 91 -6.14 -7.23 5.08
CA ARG A 91 -5.80 -8.54 5.69
C ARG A 91 -4.31 -8.68 6.00
N TYR A 92 -3.51 -7.80 5.47
CA TYR A 92 -2.06 -7.81 5.67
C TYR A 92 -1.60 -6.63 6.53
N TYR A 93 -2.06 -5.41 6.22
CA TYR A 93 -1.74 -4.20 6.96
C TYR A 93 -2.69 -3.97 8.13
N GLY A 94 -2.28 -3.07 9.03
CA GLY A 94 -3.02 -2.76 10.23
C GLY A 94 -2.95 -3.87 11.28
N PHE A 95 -3.94 -3.90 12.14
CA PHE A 95 -4.05 -4.88 13.21
C PHE A 95 -4.77 -6.14 12.73
N ASN A 96 -4.06 -7.24 12.69
CA ASN A 96 -4.59 -8.55 12.33
C ASN A 96 -4.41 -9.51 13.51
N ARG A 97 -5.46 -10.23 13.86
CA ARG A 97 -5.44 -11.23 14.92
C ARG A 97 -5.42 -12.62 14.30
N ASP A 98 -4.47 -13.43 14.71
CA ASP A 98 -4.39 -14.83 14.31
C ASP A 98 -5.54 -15.62 14.91
N ALA A 99 -6.24 -16.41 14.12
CA ALA A 99 -7.46 -17.11 14.55
C ALA A 99 -7.15 -18.32 15.48
N GLU A 100 -5.98 -18.91 15.35
CA GLU A 100 -5.60 -20.11 16.11
C GLU A 100 -4.90 -19.74 17.42
N THR A 101 -3.92 -18.86 17.35
CA THR A 101 -3.10 -18.47 18.49
C THR A 101 -3.65 -17.27 19.26
N GLY A 102 -4.51 -16.47 18.60
CA GLY A 102 -4.99 -15.19 19.12
C GLY A 102 -3.94 -14.07 19.11
N ALA A 103 -2.71 -14.34 18.67
CA ALA A 103 -1.65 -13.35 18.61
C ALA A 103 -2.00 -12.21 17.66
N TRP A 104 -1.54 -11.00 17.97
CA TRP A 104 -1.72 -9.84 17.13
C TRP A 104 -0.50 -9.64 16.25
N THR A 105 -0.73 -9.31 14.98
CA THR A 105 0.31 -8.78 14.10
C THR A 105 -0.13 -7.40 13.63
N TYR A 106 0.71 -6.40 13.88
CA TYR A 106 0.51 -5.06 13.33
C TYR A 106 1.54 -4.77 12.26
N ARG A 107 1.07 -4.26 11.09
CA ARG A 107 1.92 -3.88 9.96
C ARG A 107 1.58 -2.49 9.45
N GLU A 108 2.65 -1.70 9.21
CA GLU A 108 2.55 -0.36 8.64
C GLU A 108 3.56 -0.19 7.51
N TRP A 109 3.17 0.47 6.43
CA TRP A 109 4.08 0.77 5.33
C TRP A 109 4.63 2.18 5.46
N ALA A 110 5.88 2.30 5.86
CA ALA A 110 6.58 3.57 6.04
C ALA A 110 8.02 3.47 5.51
N PRO A 111 8.22 3.38 4.19
CA PRO A 111 9.53 3.06 3.59
C PRO A 111 10.60 4.12 3.87
N ALA A 112 10.22 5.37 4.11
CA ALA A 112 11.13 6.48 4.42
C ALA A 112 11.37 6.68 5.92
N ALA A 113 10.67 5.94 6.80
CA ALA A 113 10.88 6.04 8.24
C ALA A 113 12.23 5.43 8.65
N ARG A 114 12.85 6.02 9.66
CA ARG A 114 14.04 5.48 10.33
C ARG A 114 13.67 4.57 11.49
N ARG A 115 12.57 4.87 12.17
CA ARG A 115 12.02 4.09 13.28
C ARG A 115 10.51 4.22 13.31
N VAL A 116 9.85 3.14 13.66
CA VAL A 116 8.41 3.09 13.91
C VAL A 116 8.18 2.32 15.22
N SER A 117 7.34 2.83 16.09
CA SER A 117 6.96 2.18 17.34
C SER A 117 5.45 2.24 17.52
N LEU A 118 4.86 1.19 18.05
CA LEU A 118 3.45 1.16 18.40
C LEU A 118 3.27 1.74 19.80
N ILE A 119 2.32 2.67 19.95
CA ILE A 119 2.00 3.35 21.23
C ILE A 119 0.50 3.36 21.46
N GLY A 120 0.09 3.42 22.70
CA GLY A 120 -1.31 3.46 23.07
C GLY A 120 -1.55 3.22 24.55
N ASP A 121 -2.83 3.05 24.91
CA ASP A 121 -3.23 2.79 26.29
C ASP A 121 -2.57 1.50 26.83
N PHE A 122 -2.37 0.51 25.99
CA PHE A 122 -1.78 -0.79 26.34
C PHE A 122 -0.34 -0.70 26.86
N ASN A 123 0.42 0.36 26.52
CA ASN A 123 1.80 0.54 26.95
C ASN A 123 2.06 1.91 27.60
N GLY A 124 1.01 2.60 28.04
CA GLY A 124 1.12 3.94 28.62
C GLY A 124 1.70 4.99 27.68
N TRP A 125 1.48 4.86 26.39
CA TRP A 125 1.95 5.75 25.32
C TRP A 125 3.48 5.84 25.22
N ASN A 126 4.18 4.78 25.67
CA ASN A 126 5.64 4.73 25.65
C ASN A 126 6.17 4.48 24.23
N ARG A 127 6.90 5.45 23.68
CA ARG A 127 7.44 5.45 22.32
C ARG A 127 8.63 4.50 22.11
N GLU A 128 9.20 3.96 23.18
CA GLU A 128 10.42 3.11 23.10
C GLU A 128 10.13 1.63 23.37
N SER A 129 8.98 1.27 23.97
CA SER A 129 8.73 -0.08 24.46
C SER A 129 8.31 -1.09 23.40
N HIS A 130 7.75 -0.64 22.28
CA HIS A 130 7.23 -1.51 21.22
C HIS A 130 7.72 -1.08 19.84
N PRO A 131 9.05 -1.15 19.58
CA PRO A 131 9.59 -0.86 18.25
C PRO A 131 9.18 -1.93 17.26
N LEU A 132 8.90 -1.52 16.02
CA LEU A 132 8.62 -2.41 14.91
C LEU A 132 9.91 -2.75 14.16
N GLU A 133 9.95 -3.94 13.58
CA GLU A 133 11.00 -4.38 12.68
C GLU A 133 10.65 -4.03 11.23
N ARG A 134 11.65 -3.57 10.47
CA ARG A 134 11.48 -3.18 9.06
C ARG A 134 11.97 -4.28 8.13
N ASN A 135 11.12 -4.67 7.17
CA ASN A 135 11.55 -5.57 6.10
C ASN A 135 12.11 -4.81 4.88
N GLU A 136 12.63 -5.57 3.91
CA GLU A 136 13.24 -5.04 2.67
C GLU A 136 12.27 -4.19 1.82
N ARG A 137 10.97 -4.37 1.97
CA ARG A 137 9.92 -3.66 1.22
C ARG A 137 9.46 -2.37 1.92
N GLY A 138 10.07 -2.04 3.05
CA GLY A 138 9.71 -0.86 3.85
C GLY A 138 8.43 -1.04 4.67
N VAL A 139 8.00 -2.27 4.87
CA VAL A 139 6.92 -2.62 5.82
C VAL A 139 7.54 -2.81 7.19
N TRP A 140 6.93 -2.20 8.17
CA TRP A 140 7.25 -2.30 9.58
C TRP A 140 6.26 -3.23 10.25
N GLU A 141 6.74 -4.16 11.07
CA GLU A 141 5.93 -5.20 11.68
C GLU A 141 6.28 -5.41 13.15
N ILE A 142 5.26 -5.72 13.95
CA ILE A 142 5.40 -6.22 15.32
C ILE A 142 4.36 -7.29 15.58
N THR A 143 4.75 -8.34 16.30
CA THR A 143 3.85 -9.37 16.84
C THR A 143 3.69 -9.17 18.35
N LEU A 144 2.45 -9.18 18.82
CA LEU A 144 2.09 -9.00 20.21
C LEU A 144 1.33 -10.23 20.72
N PRO A 145 1.41 -10.55 22.01
CA PRO A 145 0.64 -11.65 22.60
C PRO A 145 -0.88 -11.41 22.52
N PRO A 146 -1.69 -12.48 22.68
CA PRO A 146 -3.15 -12.41 22.51
C PRO A 146 -3.86 -11.41 23.43
N ASP A 147 -3.32 -11.18 24.59
CA ASP A 147 -3.85 -10.31 25.66
C ASP A 147 -3.26 -8.88 25.65
N ALA A 148 -2.38 -8.57 24.70
CA ALA A 148 -1.71 -7.26 24.64
C ALA A 148 -2.66 -6.10 24.32
N LEU A 149 -3.70 -6.37 23.53
CA LEU A 149 -4.64 -5.34 23.09
C LEU A 149 -6.07 -5.72 23.47
N ALA A 150 -6.82 -4.76 24.01
CA ALA A 150 -8.20 -4.93 24.42
C ALA A 150 -9.14 -3.98 23.60
N HIS A 151 -10.42 -4.38 23.52
CA HIS A 151 -11.46 -3.56 22.93
C HIS A 151 -11.52 -2.16 23.56
N GLY A 152 -11.65 -1.12 22.74
CA GLY A 152 -11.77 0.27 23.17
C GLY A 152 -10.44 0.97 23.48
N GLN A 153 -9.31 0.25 23.50
CA GLN A 153 -8.01 0.89 23.72
C GLN A 153 -7.62 1.78 22.55
N LYS A 154 -7.10 2.97 22.88
CA LYS A 154 -6.58 3.92 21.91
C LYS A 154 -5.15 3.58 21.53
N VAL A 155 -4.84 3.74 20.24
CA VAL A 155 -3.51 3.44 19.66
C VAL A 155 -3.08 4.50 18.67
N LYS A 156 -1.77 4.74 18.58
CA LYS A 156 -1.10 5.48 17.51
C LYS A 156 0.20 4.79 17.11
N VAL A 157 0.81 5.26 16.06
CA VAL A 157 2.17 4.88 15.64
C VAL A 157 3.07 6.09 15.83
N HIS A 158 4.17 5.91 16.52
CA HIS A 158 5.25 6.89 16.60
C HIS A 158 6.21 6.66 15.43
N VAL A 159 6.29 7.59 14.50
CA VAL A 159 7.12 7.50 13.29
C VAL A 159 8.24 8.52 13.37
N VAL A 160 9.48 8.07 13.30
CA VAL A 160 10.66 8.93 13.17
C VAL A 160 11.05 8.99 11.70
N GLY A 161 10.95 10.16 11.09
CA GLY A 161 11.25 10.40 9.69
C GLY A 161 12.76 10.43 9.37
N ALA A 162 13.10 10.60 8.10
CA ALA A 162 14.48 10.72 7.64
C ALA A 162 15.21 11.95 8.23
N ASP A 163 14.45 12.99 8.59
CA ASP A 163 14.93 14.21 9.26
C ASP A 163 15.18 14.04 10.77
N GLY A 164 14.90 12.86 11.32
CA GLY A 164 14.99 12.57 12.75
C GLY A 164 13.80 13.08 13.57
N THR A 165 12.81 13.72 12.94
CA THR A 165 11.64 14.23 13.66
C THR A 165 10.66 13.09 13.93
N GLY A 166 10.29 12.92 15.21
CA GLY A 166 9.25 11.98 15.65
C GLY A 166 7.86 12.60 15.58
N ARG A 167 6.88 11.85 15.08
CA ARG A 167 5.47 12.25 15.00
C ARG A 167 4.58 11.07 15.32
N ASP A 168 3.53 11.33 16.13
CA ASP A 168 2.49 10.34 16.39
C ASP A 168 1.44 10.42 15.28
N ARG A 169 1.08 9.27 14.73
CA ARG A 169 0.16 9.14 13.60
C ARG A 169 -0.93 8.12 13.92
N ILE A 170 -2.12 8.35 13.40
CA ILE A 170 -3.17 7.32 13.39
C ILE A 170 -2.70 6.21 12.45
N PRO A 171 -2.80 4.93 12.86
CA PRO A 171 -2.47 3.81 11.99
C PRO A 171 -3.25 3.88 10.68
N ALA A 172 -2.56 3.77 9.52
CA ALA A 172 -3.20 3.99 8.21
C ALA A 172 -4.33 3.00 7.90
N TRP A 173 -4.28 1.80 8.46
CA TRP A 173 -5.26 0.73 8.25
C TRP A 173 -6.12 0.47 9.48
N ILE A 174 -6.27 1.45 10.37
CA ILE A 174 -7.20 1.33 11.50
C ILE A 174 -8.64 1.37 11.01
N THR A 175 -9.50 0.53 11.59
CA THR A 175 -10.90 0.45 11.19
C THR A 175 -11.81 1.45 11.92
N ARG A 176 -11.34 2.00 13.04
CA ARG A 176 -12.08 2.96 13.84
C ARG A 176 -11.17 4.06 14.36
N THR A 177 -11.61 5.30 14.25
CA THR A 177 -10.97 6.47 14.86
C THR A 177 -11.91 7.12 15.86
N VAL A 178 -11.34 7.66 16.94
CA VAL A 178 -12.06 8.39 17.98
C VAL A 178 -11.38 9.70 18.26
N GLN A 179 -12.18 10.71 18.59
CA GLN A 179 -11.68 12.00 19.01
C GLN A 179 -11.78 12.11 20.54
N ASP A 180 -10.73 12.59 21.17
CA ASP A 180 -10.76 12.91 22.59
C ASP A 180 -11.61 14.18 22.80
N PRO A 181 -12.64 14.15 23.66
CA PRO A 181 -13.56 15.27 23.82
C PRO A 181 -12.94 16.48 24.52
N THR A 182 -11.78 16.32 25.18
CA THR A 182 -11.11 17.39 25.91
C THR A 182 -10.00 18.02 25.08
N THR A 183 -9.16 17.18 24.45
CA THR A 183 -8.00 17.65 23.70
C THR A 183 -8.29 17.85 22.22
N TYR A 184 -9.41 17.29 21.72
CA TYR A 184 -9.79 17.24 20.31
C TYR A 184 -8.80 16.47 19.43
N ASP A 185 -7.84 15.76 20.03
CA ASP A 185 -6.90 14.92 19.31
C ASP A 185 -7.55 13.58 18.89
N PHE A 186 -7.13 13.07 17.72
CA PHE A 186 -7.65 11.81 17.20
C PHE A 186 -6.67 10.66 17.47
N ALA A 187 -7.22 9.50 17.76
CA ALA A 187 -6.50 8.24 17.88
C ALA A 187 -7.22 7.12 17.15
N GLY A 188 -6.48 6.08 16.76
CA GLY A 188 -7.09 4.81 16.40
C GLY A 188 -7.66 4.12 17.64
N GLU A 189 -8.71 3.32 17.46
CA GLU A 189 -9.31 2.52 18.53
C GLU A 189 -9.33 1.05 18.11
N ILE A 190 -8.88 0.16 18.99
CA ILE A 190 -8.99 -1.29 18.80
C ILE A 190 -10.46 -1.68 18.94
N TRP A 191 -11.07 -2.05 17.80
CA TRP A 191 -12.49 -2.34 17.75
C TRP A 191 -12.75 -3.84 17.67
N MET A 192 -13.11 -4.43 18.78
CA MET A 192 -13.45 -5.86 18.95
C MET A 192 -14.65 -6.00 19.87
N PRO A 193 -15.84 -5.58 19.45
CA PRO A 193 -17.01 -5.74 20.29
C PRO A 193 -17.29 -7.23 20.54
N GLU A 194 -17.71 -7.55 21.75
CA GLU A 194 -18.12 -8.91 22.14
C GLU A 194 -19.28 -9.41 21.24
N HIS A 195 -20.17 -8.50 20.92
CA HIS A 195 -21.30 -8.75 20.02
C HIS A 195 -21.13 -7.90 18.75
N PRO A 196 -20.80 -8.51 17.59
CA PRO A 196 -20.76 -7.81 16.31
C PRO A 196 -22.13 -7.23 15.96
N TYR A 197 -22.13 -6.13 15.21
CA TYR A 197 -23.37 -5.55 14.74
C TYR A 197 -24.11 -6.51 13.80
N GLU A 198 -25.37 -6.79 14.09
CA GLU A 198 -26.24 -7.62 13.25
C GLU A 198 -26.95 -6.73 12.21
N TRP A 199 -26.64 -6.97 10.95
CA TRP A 199 -27.27 -6.25 9.85
C TRP A 199 -28.73 -6.68 9.69
N ARG A 200 -29.66 -5.70 9.66
CA ARG A 200 -31.09 -5.97 9.47
C ARG A 200 -31.46 -6.26 8.02
N ASN A 201 -30.60 -5.88 7.07
CA ASN A 201 -30.84 -6.01 5.61
C ASN A 201 -30.03 -7.17 5.03
N ASN A 202 -30.30 -8.39 5.49
CA ASN A 202 -29.57 -9.58 5.05
C ASN A 202 -29.88 -10.00 3.59
N GLY A 203 -30.82 -9.35 2.92
CA GLY A 203 -31.19 -9.64 1.52
C GLY A 203 -30.43 -8.86 0.46
N PHE A 204 -29.60 -7.87 0.84
CA PHE A 204 -28.80 -7.12 -0.12
C PHE A 204 -27.46 -7.81 -0.39
N ASP A 205 -27.25 -8.18 -1.65
CA ASP A 205 -26.00 -8.76 -2.12
C ASP A 205 -25.29 -7.77 -3.06
N PRO A 206 -24.20 -7.12 -2.61
CA PRO A 206 -23.49 -6.14 -3.43
C PRO A 206 -22.84 -6.77 -4.67
N SER A 207 -22.62 -8.08 -4.70
CA SER A 207 -22.05 -8.77 -5.85
C SER A 207 -22.98 -8.82 -7.06
N ARG A 208 -24.29 -8.60 -6.84
CA ARG A 208 -25.32 -8.54 -7.88
C ARG A 208 -25.44 -7.17 -8.55
N VAL A 209 -24.73 -6.17 -8.05
CA VAL A 209 -24.75 -4.83 -8.63
C VAL A 209 -23.73 -4.78 -9.77
N GLU A 210 -24.19 -4.96 -11.00
CA GLU A 210 -23.35 -4.93 -12.20
C GLU A 210 -22.77 -3.54 -12.49
N VAL A 211 -23.58 -2.51 -12.31
CA VAL A 211 -23.20 -1.10 -12.53
C VAL A 211 -23.58 -0.28 -11.29
N PRO A 212 -22.62 0.03 -10.40
CA PRO A 212 -22.92 0.80 -9.20
C PRO A 212 -23.14 2.28 -9.54
N PHE A 213 -24.24 2.82 -9.06
CA PHE A 213 -24.45 4.27 -9.00
C PHE A 213 -24.08 4.75 -7.60
N VAL A 214 -23.08 5.62 -7.52
CA VAL A 214 -22.57 6.14 -6.25
C VAL A 214 -23.05 7.59 -6.08
N TYR A 215 -23.75 7.85 -4.98
CA TYR A 215 -24.15 9.18 -4.57
C TYR A 215 -23.46 9.53 -3.27
N GLU A 216 -22.62 10.57 -3.29
CA GLU A 216 -21.94 11.09 -2.11
C GLU A 216 -22.79 12.23 -1.51
N ALA A 217 -23.08 12.14 -0.22
CA ALA A 217 -23.83 13.15 0.50
C ALA A 217 -23.16 13.47 1.83
N HIS A 218 -23.07 14.75 2.16
CA HIS A 218 -22.65 15.22 3.47
C HIS A 218 -23.87 15.52 4.32
N VAL A 219 -24.15 14.68 5.33
CA VAL A 219 -25.36 14.77 6.16
C VAL A 219 -25.52 16.13 6.84
N GLY A 220 -24.43 16.74 7.30
CA GLY A 220 -24.47 18.06 7.92
C GLY A 220 -24.75 19.23 6.96
N MET A 221 -24.75 18.98 5.64
CA MET A 221 -25.03 20.00 4.61
C MET A 221 -26.31 19.70 3.83
N GLY A 222 -26.97 18.58 4.10
CA GLY A 222 -28.17 18.11 3.42
C GLY A 222 -29.49 18.47 4.13
N GLY A 223 -29.44 19.36 5.10
CA GLY A 223 -30.61 19.84 5.88
C GLY A 223 -31.14 21.17 5.41
#